data_7e1f0887e053b437545c6e01b4a49111
#
_entry.id   7e1f0887e053b437545c6e01b4a49111
#
_cell.length_a   1.000
_cell.length_b   1.000
_cell.length_c   1.000
_cell.angle_alpha   90.00
_cell.angle_beta   90.00
_cell.angle_gamma   90.00
#
_symmetry.space_group_name_H-M   'P 1'
#
loop_
_entity.id
_entity.type
_entity.pdbx_description
1 polymer ?
#
loop_
_entity_poly.entity_id
_entity_poly.type
_entity_poly.pdbx_seq_one_letter_code
_entity_poly.pdbx_strand_id
1 'polypeptide(L)'
;VVPFAKTGGLADVAGALPLALGRLGIEVLIMMPRYRGNIGHQKKLSENVSVHFIENEAFFNRASLYGNEKGDYPDNLERFSFFSHQAFLTAQAVGFKPDLVHAHDWQASLVPVLLKTKFSKDPFFQKTRSLLTIHNLAYQGIFPHRLYAALELGPAFFSVDGFEFYGRINLLKAGILFADSISTVSPTYAKEMQTKEFGFGLEDVVKKRSRNLSGILNGIDTEVWNPAKDRLIKKSYSASTLNGKVVNKAALQRSCGLEVDPDIPLFGMVTRLAEQKGLEAFAEIADEFLSKNVQFVLLGEGDSVYHTTFKNIGARHPKNTSIHLGFKAKEAHLIYAGCDFFLMPSLFEPCGLGQLISLRYGTVPIVRKTGGLADTIVDCEDDPKNGNGFSFSGRFSKAFYHAIERALKVYKNKKELRKLQMTGLAADFSWKHSAEQYKKLYREVNHS
;
A
#
# COMPACT_ATOMS: atom_id res chain seq x y z
N VAL A 1 -8.43 0.86 8.59
CA VAL A 1 -8.98 2.21 8.37
C VAL A 1 -8.26 3.20 9.28
N VAL A 2 -7.49 4.12 8.71
CA VAL A 2 -6.86 5.23 9.45
C VAL A 2 -7.95 6.24 9.86
N PRO A 3 -7.92 6.82 11.09
CA PRO A 3 -6.92 6.66 12.13
C PRO A 3 -7.16 5.51 13.14
N PHE A 4 -8.16 4.66 12.93
CA PHE A 4 -8.65 3.70 13.93
C PHE A 4 -7.76 2.45 14.05
N ALA A 5 -7.22 1.96 12.93
CA ALA A 5 -6.31 0.81 12.90
C ALA A 5 -5.41 0.87 11.66
N LYS A 6 -4.10 0.59 11.81
CA LYS A 6 -3.14 0.60 10.70
C LYS A 6 -2.10 -0.49 10.85
N THR A 7 -1.90 -1.27 9.79
CA THR A 7 -0.78 -2.22 9.63
C THR A 7 -0.28 -2.31 8.18
N GLY A 8 -0.65 -1.39 7.29
CA GLY A 8 -0.21 -1.40 5.89
C GLY A 8 -1.04 -0.46 5.02
N GLY A 9 -0.79 -0.46 3.71
CA GLY A 9 -1.42 0.43 2.73
C GLY A 9 -2.94 0.30 2.65
N LEU A 10 -3.51 -0.89 2.91
CA LEU A 10 -4.96 -1.08 3.01
C LEU A 10 -5.61 -0.08 3.99
N ALA A 11 -4.98 0.17 5.13
CA ALA A 11 -5.54 1.09 6.13
C ALA A 11 -5.56 2.54 5.64
N ASP A 12 -4.54 2.95 4.88
CA ASP A 12 -4.48 4.28 4.25
C ASP A 12 -5.58 4.42 3.19
N VAL A 13 -5.76 3.42 2.32
CA VAL A 13 -6.83 3.40 1.31
C VAL A 13 -8.21 3.45 1.96
N ALA A 14 -8.48 2.53 2.90
CA ALA A 14 -9.79 2.43 3.55
C ALA A 14 -10.12 3.65 4.44
N GLY A 15 -9.12 4.48 4.79
CA GLY A 15 -9.34 5.76 5.47
C GLY A 15 -9.54 6.94 4.51
N ALA A 16 -8.85 6.96 3.38
CA ALA A 16 -8.81 8.12 2.50
C ALA A 16 -9.79 8.05 1.31
N LEU A 17 -9.94 6.87 0.68
CA LEU A 17 -10.87 6.69 -0.45
C LEU A 17 -12.32 7.03 -0.08
N PRO A 18 -12.89 6.55 1.05
CA PRO A 18 -14.25 6.92 1.44
C PRO A 18 -14.46 8.43 1.56
N LEU A 19 -13.52 9.14 2.17
CA LEU A 19 -13.60 10.60 2.30
C LEU A 19 -13.55 11.31 0.94
N ALA A 20 -12.72 10.80 0.02
CA ALA A 20 -12.64 11.34 -1.33
C ALA A 20 -13.92 11.06 -2.13
N LEU A 21 -14.51 9.88 -2.00
CA LEU A 21 -15.81 9.52 -2.60
C LEU A 21 -16.95 10.36 -2.02
N GLY A 22 -16.96 10.59 -0.70
CA GLY A 22 -17.93 11.46 -0.03
C GLY A 22 -17.91 12.90 -0.57
N ARG A 23 -16.72 13.43 -0.87
CA ARG A 23 -16.56 14.74 -1.53
C ARG A 23 -17.12 14.77 -2.98
N LEU A 24 -17.23 13.61 -3.62
CA LEU A 24 -17.87 13.46 -4.94
C LEU A 24 -19.37 13.17 -4.85
N GLY A 25 -19.98 13.31 -3.65
CA GLY A 25 -21.41 13.13 -3.41
C GLY A 25 -21.86 11.67 -3.29
N ILE A 26 -20.95 10.74 -3.02
CA ILE A 26 -21.28 9.34 -2.73
C ILE A 26 -21.44 9.18 -1.23
N GLU A 27 -22.58 8.63 -0.79
CA GLU A 27 -22.78 8.25 0.59
C GLU A 27 -22.03 6.95 0.89
N VAL A 28 -21.20 6.94 1.94
CA VAL A 28 -20.33 5.82 2.26
C VAL A 28 -20.49 5.39 3.72
N LEU A 29 -20.84 4.13 3.92
CA LEU A 29 -20.84 3.48 5.22
C LEU A 29 -19.64 2.53 5.31
N ILE A 30 -18.63 2.90 6.09
CA ILE A 30 -17.47 2.05 6.33
C ILE A 30 -17.81 1.05 7.44
N MET A 31 -17.59 -0.23 7.17
CA MET A 31 -17.65 -1.29 8.18
C MET A 31 -16.24 -1.73 8.51
N MET A 32 -15.92 -1.80 9.79
CA MET A 32 -14.64 -2.36 10.26
C MET A 32 -14.79 -3.03 11.62
N PRO A 33 -13.94 -4.01 11.96
CA PRO A 33 -13.93 -4.57 13.30
C PRO A 33 -13.60 -3.51 14.35
N ARG A 34 -14.21 -3.59 15.52
CA ARG A 34 -13.84 -2.76 16.67
C ARG A 34 -12.57 -3.29 17.32
N TYR A 35 -11.44 -2.93 16.76
CA TYR A 35 -10.14 -3.27 17.33
C TYR A 35 -9.89 -2.52 18.63
N ARG A 36 -8.97 -3.06 19.45
CA ARG A 36 -8.58 -2.50 20.73
C ARG A 36 -8.27 -1.00 20.66
N GLY A 37 -8.81 -0.23 21.57
CA GLY A 37 -8.60 1.22 21.64
C GLY A 37 -9.62 2.06 20.86
N ASN A 38 -10.50 1.46 20.05
CA ASN A 38 -11.59 2.17 19.41
C ASN A 38 -12.80 2.26 20.35
N ILE A 39 -13.39 3.45 20.48
CA ILE A 39 -14.49 3.74 21.39
C ILE A 39 -15.76 4.03 20.59
N GLY A 40 -16.91 3.52 21.09
CA GLY A 40 -18.23 3.70 20.48
C GLY A 40 -18.55 2.71 19.38
N HIS A 41 -19.80 2.76 18.89
CA HIS A 41 -20.32 1.86 17.86
C HIS A 41 -20.24 2.45 16.47
N GLN A 42 -20.23 3.78 16.37
CA GLN A 42 -20.18 4.51 15.10
C GLN A 42 -19.51 5.88 15.27
N LYS A 43 -19.01 6.42 14.14
CA LYS A 43 -18.46 7.78 14.07
C LYS A 43 -18.75 8.40 12.71
N LYS A 44 -19.26 9.64 12.69
CA LYS A 44 -19.37 10.43 11.47
C LYS A 44 -18.00 11.03 11.13
N LEU A 45 -17.51 10.81 9.92
CA LEU A 45 -16.21 11.30 9.45
C LEU A 45 -16.34 12.54 8.58
N SER A 46 -17.43 12.63 7.79
CA SER A 46 -17.84 13.81 7.02
C SER A 46 -19.35 13.79 6.81
N GLU A 47 -19.89 14.73 6.06
CA GLU A 47 -21.32 14.78 5.74
C GLU A 47 -21.85 13.47 5.15
N ASN A 48 -21.09 12.90 4.18
CA ASN A 48 -21.48 11.71 3.43
C ASN A 48 -20.73 10.42 3.86
N VAL A 49 -19.93 10.46 4.93
CA VAL A 49 -19.13 9.30 5.34
C VAL A 49 -19.25 9.02 6.81
N SER A 50 -19.67 7.82 7.15
CA SER A 50 -19.69 7.30 8.51
C SER A 50 -18.95 5.96 8.62
N VAL A 51 -18.47 5.63 9.81
CA VAL A 51 -17.90 4.33 10.15
C VAL A 51 -18.72 3.67 11.24
N HIS A 52 -19.00 2.38 11.05
CA HIS A 52 -19.60 1.50 12.03
C HIS A 52 -18.61 0.42 12.43
N PHE A 53 -18.44 0.25 13.74
CA PHE A 53 -17.55 -0.72 14.33
C PHE A 53 -18.32 -2.01 14.64
N ILE A 54 -17.89 -3.11 14.04
CA ILE A 54 -18.45 -4.44 14.30
C ILE A 54 -17.77 -5.02 15.54
N GLU A 55 -18.57 -5.29 16.55
CA GLU A 55 -18.12 -5.68 17.88
C GLU A 55 -18.11 -7.18 18.06
N ASN A 56 -17.02 -7.67 18.61
CA ASN A 56 -16.88 -8.96 19.26
C ASN A 56 -15.58 -8.91 20.07
N GLU A 57 -15.72 -8.84 21.38
CA GLU A 57 -14.58 -8.70 22.31
C GLU A 57 -13.57 -9.85 22.16
N ALA A 58 -14.05 -11.10 22.03
CA ALA A 58 -13.19 -12.26 21.90
C ALA A 58 -12.38 -12.23 20.60
N PHE A 59 -12.95 -11.70 19.51
CA PHE A 59 -12.33 -11.67 18.20
C PHE A 59 -11.47 -10.44 17.97
N PHE A 60 -11.86 -9.26 18.45
CA PHE A 60 -11.26 -8.01 18.00
C PHE A 60 -10.56 -7.18 19.08
N ASN A 61 -10.80 -7.44 20.37
CA ASN A 61 -10.09 -6.73 21.45
C ASN A 61 -8.73 -7.39 21.73
N ARG A 62 -7.84 -7.36 20.74
CA ARG A 62 -6.51 -7.98 20.78
C ARG A 62 -5.41 -6.94 20.59
N ALA A 63 -4.18 -7.27 21.01
CA ALA A 63 -3.03 -6.39 20.92
C ALA A 63 -2.63 -6.07 19.46
N SER A 64 -2.83 -7.03 18.57
CA SER A 64 -2.52 -6.89 17.12
C SER A 64 -3.72 -7.25 16.27
N LEU A 65 -3.71 -6.82 14.99
CA LEU A 65 -4.87 -6.97 14.11
C LEU A 65 -5.07 -8.41 13.62
N TYR A 66 -4.00 -9.10 13.23
CA TYR A 66 -4.07 -10.37 12.50
C TYR A 66 -3.29 -11.51 13.16
N GLY A 67 -2.31 -11.21 14.01
CA GLY A 67 -1.43 -12.19 14.62
C GLY A 67 -0.57 -11.58 15.71
N ASN A 68 0.38 -12.34 16.22
CA ASN A 68 1.38 -11.94 17.21
C ASN A 68 2.76 -12.50 16.82
N GLU A 69 3.74 -12.45 17.72
CA GLU A 69 5.09 -12.95 17.49
C GLU A 69 5.16 -14.46 17.12
N LYS A 70 4.10 -15.23 17.39
CA LYS A 70 3.99 -16.66 17.04
C LYS A 70 3.35 -16.88 15.65
N GLY A 71 2.97 -15.82 14.95
CA GLY A 71 2.29 -15.85 13.66
C GLY A 71 0.84 -15.40 13.71
N ASP A 72 0.09 -15.72 12.66
CA ASP A 72 -1.33 -15.38 12.52
C ASP A 72 -2.19 -16.03 13.63
N TYR A 73 -3.25 -15.33 14.03
CA TYR A 73 -4.22 -15.92 14.96
C TYR A 73 -4.91 -17.13 14.33
N PRO A 74 -4.99 -18.27 15.03
CA PRO A 74 -5.52 -19.52 14.47
C PRO A 74 -7.01 -19.46 14.15
N ASP A 75 -7.75 -18.52 14.76
CA ASP A 75 -9.18 -18.27 14.57
C ASP A 75 -9.47 -17.13 13.57
N ASN A 76 -8.52 -16.78 12.72
CA ASN A 76 -8.73 -15.71 11.74
C ASN A 76 -9.86 -16.01 10.75
N LEU A 77 -10.11 -17.28 10.41
CA LEU A 77 -11.25 -17.65 9.56
C LEU A 77 -12.57 -17.29 10.22
N GLU A 78 -12.76 -17.69 11.47
CA GLU A 78 -13.96 -17.43 12.26
C GLU A 78 -14.16 -15.93 12.49
N ARG A 79 -13.09 -15.22 12.80
CA ARG A 79 -13.08 -13.77 13.01
C ARG A 79 -13.60 -13.01 11.80
N PHE A 80 -13.06 -13.27 10.63
CA PHE A 80 -13.41 -12.55 9.42
C PHE A 80 -14.66 -13.11 8.72
N SER A 81 -15.03 -14.36 8.98
CA SER A 81 -16.38 -14.88 8.66
C SER A 81 -17.44 -14.13 9.45
N PHE A 82 -17.30 -14.05 10.76
CA PHE A 82 -18.18 -13.27 11.64
C PHE A 82 -18.29 -11.81 11.17
N PHE A 83 -17.15 -11.15 10.92
CA PHE A 83 -17.12 -9.77 10.41
C PHE A 83 -17.95 -9.61 9.14
N SER A 84 -17.76 -10.50 8.16
CA SER A 84 -18.44 -10.44 6.87
C SER A 84 -19.95 -10.64 6.98
N HIS A 85 -20.41 -11.55 7.84
CA HIS A 85 -21.83 -11.72 8.14
C HIS A 85 -22.43 -10.50 8.84
N GLN A 86 -21.75 -10.00 9.87
CA GLN A 86 -22.24 -8.85 10.65
C GLN A 86 -22.29 -7.56 9.83
N ALA A 87 -21.47 -7.40 8.79
CA ALA A 87 -21.56 -6.25 7.91
C ALA A 87 -22.93 -6.12 7.24
N PHE A 88 -23.53 -7.23 6.78
CA PHE A 88 -24.89 -7.23 6.21
C PHE A 88 -25.96 -6.92 7.27
N LEU A 89 -25.90 -7.58 8.41
CA LEU A 89 -26.86 -7.38 9.49
C LEU A 89 -26.81 -5.94 10.04
N THR A 90 -25.61 -5.37 10.12
CA THR A 90 -25.43 -3.98 10.53
C THR A 90 -26.02 -3.01 9.50
N ALA A 91 -25.79 -3.23 8.21
CA ALA A 91 -26.37 -2.40 7.15
C ALA A 91 -27.91 -2.39 7.21
N GLN A 92 -28.54 -3.55 7.44
CA GLN A 92 -29.99 -3.66 7.67
C GLN A 92 -30.43 -2.92 8.93
N ALA A 93 -29.74 -3.14 10.03
CA ALA A 93 -30.10 -2.54 11.33
C ALA A 93 -30.05 -1.00 11.32
N VAL A 94 -29.13 -0.40 10.56
CA VAL A 94 -29.01 1.05 10.40
C VAL A 94 -29.82 1.60 9.22
N GLY A 95 -30.51 0.75 8.45
CA GLY A 95 -31.32 1.14 7.29
C GLY A 95 -30.48 1.60 6.08
N PHE A 96 -29.17 1.32 6.04
CA PHE A 96 -28.33 1.68 4.92
C PHE A 96 -28.41 0.62 3.81
N LYS A 97 -29.20 0.87 2.79
CA LYS A 97 -29.39 -0.03 1.64
C LYS A 97 -28.33 0.29 0.56
N PRO A 98 -27.25 -0.50 0.44
CA PRO A 98 -26.16 -0.18 -0.48
C PRO A 98 -26.53 -0.53 -1.93
N ASP A 99 -26.17 0.37 -2.87
CA ASP A 99 -26.14 0.02 -4.30
C ASP A 99 -24.95 -0.90 -4.60
N LEU A 100 -23.84 -0.68 -3.89
CA LEU A 100 -22.62 -1.45 -4.06
C LEU A 100 -21.93 -1.70 -2.73
N VAL A 101 -21.49 -2.94 -2.50
CA VAL A 101 -20.57 -3.29 -1.42
C VAL A 101 -19.15 -3.40 -1.97
N HIS A 102 -18.22 -2.65 -1.37
CA HIS A 102 -16.81 -2.66 -1.75
C HIS A 102 -15.98 -3.37 -0.68
N ALA A 103 -15.59 -4.59 -0.98
CA ALA A 103 -14.77 -5.44 -0.12
C ALA A 103 -13.27 -5.26 -0.41
N HIS A 104 -12.43 -5.42 0.61
CA HIS A 104 -10.98 -5.25 0.49
C HIS A 104 -10.22 -6.45 1.01
N ASP A 105 -9.34 -7.04 0.18
CA ASP A 105 -8.48 -8.18 0.48
C ASP A 105 -9.21 -9.40 1.03
N TRP A 106 -8.45 -10.42 1.45
CA TRP A 106 -9.00 -11.70 1.93
C TRP A 106 -9.90 -11.53 3.16
N GLN A 107 -9.68 -10.53 4.00
CA GLN A 107 -10.46 -10.29 5.22
C GLN A 107 -11.93 -9.98 4.95
N ALA A 108 -12.24 -9.43 3.79
CA ALA A 108 -13.61 -9.13 3.38
C ALA A 108 -14.06 -9.94 2.14
N SER A 109 -13.25 -10.88 1.67
CA SER A 109 -13.55 -11.67 0.47
C SER A 109 -14.76 -12.60 0.60
N LEU A 110 -15.22 -12.88 1.82
CA LEU A 110 -16.46 -13.60 2.03
C LEU A 110 -17.70 -12.74 1.71
N VAL A 111 -17.61 -11.42 1.72
CA VAL A 111 -18.74 -10.51 1.46
C VAL A 111 -19.37 -10.74 0.08
N PRO A 112 -18.66 -10.75 -1.07
CA PRO A 112 -19.26 -11.05 -2.36
C PRO A 112 -19.85 -12.48 -2.43
N VAL A 113 -19.27 -13.45 -1.72
CA VAL A 113 -19.84 -14.82 -1.65
C VAL A 113 -21.17 -14.81 -0.92
N LEU A 114 -21.25 -14.18 0.25
CA LEU A 114 -22.49 -14.08 1.03
C LEU A 114 -23.59 -13.34 0.28
N LEU A 115 -23.25 -12.29 -0.46
CA LEU A 115 -24.20 -11.56 -1.30
C LEU A 115 -24.83 -12.44 -2.37
N LYS A 116 -24.06 -13.36 -2.97
CA LYS A 116 -24.54 -14.30 -4.01
C LYS A 116 -25.15 -15.59 -3.46
N THR A 117 -25.05 -15.82 -2.16
CA THR A 117 -25.56 -17.06 -1.52
C THR A 117 -26.60 -16.73 -0.45
N LYS A 118 -26.18 -16.47 0.77
CA LYS A 118 -27.04 -16.29 1.95
C LYS A 118 -27.99 -15.10 1.83
N PHE A 119 -27.53 -13.99 1.24
CA PHE A 119 -28.33 -12.77 1.07
C PHE A 119 -28.90 -12.58 -0.35
N SER A 120 -28.72 -13.54 -1.24
CA SER A 120 -29.14 -13.44 -2.65
C SER A 120 -30.66 -13.25 -2.84
N LYS A 121 -31.46 -13.76 -1.92
CA LYS A 121 -32.94 -13.66 -1.95
C LYS A 121 -33.47 -12.58 -1.00
N ASP A 122 -32.61 -11.88 -0.27
CA ASP A 122 -33.02 -10.81 0.63
C ASP A 122 -33.40 -9.55 -0.16
N PRO A 123 -34.67 -9.08 -0.07
CA PRO A 123 -35.12 -7.89 -0.80
C PRO A 123 -34.30 -6.62 -0.50
N PHE A 124 -33.65 -6.57 0.66
CA PHE A 124 -32.79 -5.45 1.04
C PHE A 124 -31.55 -5.36 0.16
N PHE A 125 -30.96 -6.52 -0.22
CA PHE A 125 -29.71 -6.59 -0.98
C PHE A 125 -29.90 -7.05 -2.45
N GLN A 126 -31.11 -7.31 -2.88
CA GLN A 126 -31.38 -7.91 -4.20
C GLN A 126 -30.79 -7.14 -5.39
N LYS A 127 -30.64 -5.81 -5.27
CA LYS A 127 -30.06 -4.95 -6.30
C LYS A 127 -28.59 -4.59 -6.02
N THR A 128 -28.07 -4.99 -4.87
CA THR A 128 -26.72 -4.67 -4.46
C THR A 128 -25.67 -5.40 -5.30
N ARG A 129 -24.68 -4.70 -5.80
CA ARG A 129 -23.54 -5.25 -6.52
C ARG A 129 -22.31 -5.32 -5.61
N SER A 130 -21.30 -6.06 -6.04
CA SER A 130 -20.06 -6.25 -5.28
C SER A 130 -18.82 -5.88 -6.10
N LEU A 131 -17.90 -5.14 -5.47
CA LEU A 131 -16.54 -4.92 -5.93
C LEU A 131 -15.57 -5.48 -4.90
N LEU A 132 -14.57 -6.24 -5.34
CA LEU A 132 -13.46 -6.69 -4.51
C LEU A 132 -12.17 -6.01 -4.94
N THR A 133 -11.54 -5.24 -4.06
CA THR A 133 -10.20 -4.69 -4.30
C THR A 133 -9.13 -5.57 -3.66
N ILE A 134 -8.15 -5.98 -4.47
CA ILE A 134 -6.98 -6.76 -4.07
C ILE A 134 -5.80 -5.81 -3.93
N HIS A 135 -5.35 -5.60 -2.69
CA HIS A 135 -4.18 -4.75 -2.42
C HIS A 135 -2.87 -5.52 -2.54
N ASN A 136 -2.87 -6.80 -2.20
CA ASN A 136 -1.71 -7.67 -2.37
C ASN A 136 -2.13 -9.14 -2.47
N LEU A 137 -1.98 -9.72 -3.66
CA LEU A 137 -2.38 -11.10 -3.95
C LEU A 137 -1.57 -12.16 -3.17
N ALA A 138 -0.41 -11.79 -2.61
CA ALA A 138 0.36 -12.69 -1.77
C ALA A 138 -0.35 -13.06 -0.46
N TYR A 139 -1.32 -12.26 -0.01
CA TYR A 139 -2.10 -12.51 1.19
C TYR A 139 -3.50 -12.99 0.82
N GLN A 140 -3.76 -14.29 0.97
CA GLN A 140 -4.94 -14.95 0.39
C GLN A 140 -5.96 -15.43 1.42
N GLY A 141 -5.62 -15.47 2.71
CA GLY A 141 -6.49 -16.06 3.73
C GLY A 141 -6.68 -17.55 3.49
N ILE A 142 -5.59 -18.33 3.63
CA ILE A 142 -5.56 -19.77 3.39
C ILE A 142 -5.67 -20.50 4.72
N PHE A 143 -6.71 -21.37 4.85
CA PHE A 143 -7.01 -22.07 6.10
C PHE A 143 -7.20 -23.57 5.88
N PRO A 144 -7.00 -24.40 6.92
CA PRO A 144 -7.25 -25.83 6.85
C PRO A 144 -8.73 -26.15 6.53
N HIS A 145 -8.98 -27.17 5.69
CA HIS A 145 -10.34 -27.60 5.29
C HIS A 145 -11.26 -27.90 6.49
N ARG A 146 -10.73 -28.47 7.57
CA ARG A 146 -11.52 -28.78 8.78
C ARG A 146 -12.25 -27.57 9.40
N LEU A 147 -11.83 -26.34 9.07
CA LEU A 147 -12.46 -25.11 9.54
C LEU A 147 -13.61 -24.64 8.64
N TYR A 148 -13.92 -25.38 7.55
CA TYR A 148 -14.90 -24.94 6.53
C TYR A 148 -16.30 -24.65 7.12
N ALA A 149 -16.71 -25.38 8.15
CA ALA A 149 -17.99 -25.18 8.81
C ALA A 149 -18.17 -23.74 9.38
N ALA A 150 -17.08 -23.05 9.71
CA ALA A 150 -17.11 -21.67 10.21
C ALA A 150 -17.56 -20.64 9.15
N LEU A 151 -17.62 -21.01 7.88
CA LEU A 151 -18.17 -20.17 6.80
C LEU A 151 -19.70 -20.18 6.76
N GLU A 152 -20.34 -21.14 7.41
CA GLU A 152 -21.80 -21.37 7.41
C GLU A 152 -22.38 -21.49 5.98
N LEU A 153 -21.63 -22.10 5.07
CA LEU A 153 -22.01 -22.33 3.67
C LEU A 153 -22.13 -23.83 3.38
N GLY A 154 -22.99 -24.19 2.41
CA GLY A 154 -23.16 -25.58 1.99
C GLY A 154 -21.86 -26.19 1.44
N PRO A 155 -21.69 -27.54 1.52
CA PRO A 155 -20.46 -28.22 1.11
C PRO A 155 -20.14 -28.05 -0.40
N ALA A 156 -21.13 -27.77 -1.23
CA ALA A 156 -20.94 -27.55 -2.66
C ALA A 156 -20.02 -26.36 -3.00
N PHE A 157 -19.88 -25.39 -2.10
CA PHE A 157 -18.97 -24.24 -2.31
C PHE A 157 -17.50 -24.59 -2.01
N PHE A 158 -17.22 -25.73 -1.36
CA PHE A 158 -15.85 -26.25 -1.28
C PHE A 158 -15.51 -27.02 -2.56
N SER A 159 -15.29 -26.30 -3.62
CA SER A 159 -15.01 -26.82 -4.96
C SER A 159 -13.95 -25.94 -5.66
N VAL A 160 -13.46 -26.39 -6.83
CA VAL A 160 -12.48 -25.66 -7.65
C VAL A 160 -13.05 -24.30 -8.08
N ASP A 161 -14.35 -24.18 -8.32
CA ASP A 161 -15.02 -22.90 -8.63
C ASP A 161 -15.51 -22.17 -7.36
N GLY A 162 -14.98 -22.50 -6.20
CA GLY A 162 -15.29 -21.90 -4.92
C GLY A 162 -14.05 -21.73 -4.03
N PHE A 163 -14.12 -22.25 -2.81
CA PHE A 163 -13.10 -22.05 -1.78
C PHE A 163 -11.91 -23.02 -1.87
N GLU A 164 -12.05 -24.18 -2.55
CA GLU A 164 -11.02 -25.21 -2.58
C GLU A 164 -9.74 -24.71 -3.26
N PHE A 165 -8.62 -24.87 -2.58
CA PHE A 165 -7.29 -24.51 -3.07
C PHE A 165 -6.24 -25.46 -2.49
N TYR A 166 -5.84 -26.46 -3.29
CA TYR A 166 -4.90 -27.53 -2.88
C TYR A 166 -5.30 -28.20 -1.55
N GLY A 167 -6.57 -28.59 -1.44
CA GLY A 167 -7.13 -29.22 -0.23
C GLY A 167 -7.36 -28.27 0.96
N ARG A 168 -7.21 -26.97 0.76
CA ARG A 168 -7.39 -25.92 1.78
C ARG A 168 -8.47 -24.93 1.37
N ILE A 169 -8.93 -24.12 2.30
CA ILE A 169 -9.83 -22.98 2.06
C ILE A 169 -8.98 -21.80 1.61
N ASN A 170 -9.38 -21.12 0.53
CA ASN A 170 -8.80 -19.85 0.13
C ASN A 170 -9.91 -18.80 0.00
N LEU A 171 -9.96 -17.84 0.93
CA LEU A 171 -11.00 -16.81 0.97
C LEU A 171 -10.89 -15.84 -0.21
N LEU A 172 -9.68 -15.40 -0.54
CA LEU A 172 -9.47 -14.44 -1.63
C LEU A 172 -9.88 -15.05 -2.98
N LYS A 173 -9.54 -16.31 -3.23
CA LYS A 173 -9.98 -17.05 -4.43
C LYS A 173 -11.49 -17.02 -4.58
N ALA A 174 -12.22 -17.39 -3.52
CA ALA A 174 -13.69 -17.38 -3.56
C ALA A 174 -14.22 -15.96 -3.80
N GLY A 175 -13.67 -14.95 -3.12
CA GLY A 175 -14.03 -13.55 -3.35
C GLY A 175 -13.84 -13.11 -4.81
N ILE A 176 -12.73 -13.48 -5.44
CA ILE A 176 -12.46 -13.21 -6.86
C ILE A 176 -13.50 -13.87 -7.78
N LEU A 177 -13.88 -15.11 -7.48
CA LEU A 177 -14.84 -15.85 -8.31
C LEU A 177 -16.26 -15.31 -8.20
N PHE A 178 -16.67 -14.84 -7.02
CA PHE A 178 -18.05 -14.43 -6.73
C PHE A 178 -18.32 -12.93 -6.87
N ALA A 179 -17.30 -12.07 -6.81
CA ALA A 179 -17.49 -10.62 -6.97
C ALA A 179 -18.04 -10.26 -8.36
N ASP A 180 -18.91 -9.26 -8.47
CA ASP A 180 -19.39 -8.77 -9.77
C ASP A 180 -18.21 -8.13 -10.54
N SER A 181 -17.37 -7.35 -9.87
CA SER A 181 -16.16 -6.78 -10.42
C SER A 181 -14.99 -6.89 -9.45
N ILE A 182 -13.78 -6.80 -9.98
CA ILE A 182 -12.53 -6.87 -9.21
C ILE A 182 -11.69 -5.65 -9.56
N SER A 183 -11.06 -5.05 -8.57
CA SER A 183 -10.02 -4.06 -8.82
C SER A 183 -8.72 -4.42 -8.10
N THR A 184 -7.65 -3.84 -8.57
CA THR A 184 -6.37 -3.82 -7.86
C THR A 184 -5.76 -2.43 -7.94
N VAL A 185 -4.64 -2.24 -7.26
CA VAL A 185 -4.12 -0.92 -6.93
C VAL A 185 -3.10 -0.37 -7.94
N SER A 186 -3.06 -0.96 -9.14
CA SER A 186 -2.20 -0.48 -10.24
C SER A 186 -2.59 -1.15 -11.56
N PRO A 187 -2.59 -0.44 -12.72
CA PRO A 187 -2.77 -1.05 -14.04
C PRO A 187 -1.71 -2.09 -14.39
N THR A 188 -0.44 -1.83 -14.07
CA THR A 188 0.63 -2.79 -14.29
C THR A 188 0.48 -4.00 -13.39
N TYR A 189 0.15 -3.81 -12.10
CA TYR A 189 -0.08 -4.93 -11.20
C TYR A 189 -1.28 -5.79 -11.62
N ALA A 190 -2.34 -5.19 -12.18
CA ALA A 190 -3.46 -5.96 -12.76
C ALA A 190 -3.02 -6.93 -13.87
N LYS A 191 -1.97 -6.60 -14.61
CA LYS A 191 -1.36 -7.48 -15.62
C LYS A 191 -0.42 -8.50 -14.96
N GLU A 192 0.43 -8.06 -14.04
CA GLU A 192 1.40 -8.89 -13.33
C GLU A 192 0.74 -10.04 -12.57
N MET A 193 -0.35 -9.79 -11.83
CA MET A 193 -1.05 -10.82 -11.06
C MET A 193 -1.69 -11.93 -11.89
N GLN A 194 -1.74 -11.78 -13.20
CA GLN A 194 -2.16 -12.79 -14.17
C GLN A 194 -0.99 -13.67 -14.67
N THR A 195 0.21 -13.48 -14.16
CA THR A 195 1.41 -14.25 -14.53
C THR A 195 1.80 -15.22 -13.42
N LYS A 196 2.50 -16.29 -13.78
CA LYS A 196 3.04 -17.25 -12.79
C LYS A 196 3.97 -16.61 -11.76
N GLU A 197 4.70 -15.58 -12.18
CA GLU A 197 5.68 -14.89 -11.32
C GLU A 197 4.99 -14.12 -10.18
N PHE A 198 3.81 -13.53 -10.42
CA PHE A 198 3.13 -12.63 -9.46
C PHE A 198 1.72 -13.08 -9.11
N GLY A 199 1.26 -14.22 -9.63
CA GLY A 199 -0.08 -14.78 -9.41
C GLY A 199 -0.22 -15.55 -8.11
N PHE A 200 0.89 -15.97 -7.49
CA PHE A 200 0.89 -16.73 -6.22
C PHE A 200 -0.05 -17.95 -6.24
N GLY A 201 -0.17 -18.61 -7.41
CA GLY A 201 -1.05 -19.76 -7.64
C GLY A 201 -2.50 -19.40 -7.95
N LEU A 202 -2.86 -18.12 -8.02
CA LEU A 202 -4.19 -17.62 -8.44
C LEU A 202 -4.19 -16.99 -9.83
N GLU A 203 -3.08 -17.05 -10.57
CA GLU A 203 -2.97 -16.43 -11.90
C GLU A 203 -4.08 -16.85 -12.87
N ASP A 204 -4.45 -18.13 -12.89
CA ASP A 204 -5.49 -18.62 -13.78
C ASP A 204 -6.90 -18.19 -13.32
N VAL A 205 -7.12 -18.10 -12.01
CA VAL A 205 -8.37 -17.57 -11.43
C VAL A 205 -8.53 -16.09 -11.82
N VAL A 206 -7.45 -15.31 -11.71
CA VAL A 206 -7.45 -13.90 -12.08
C VAL A 206 -7.64 -13.72 -13.59
N LYS A 207 -6.96 -14.53 -14.43
CA LYS A 207 -7.14 -14.54 -15.91
C LYS A 207 -8.57 -14.83 -16.31
N LYS A 208 -9.22 -15.82 -15.67
CA LYS A 208 -10.64 -16.16 -15.91
C LYS A 208 -11.55 -14.95 -15.69
N ARG A 209 -11.15 -14.04 -14.81
CA ARG A 209 -11.88 -12.81 -14.44
C ARG A 209 -11.29 -11.52 -15.06
N SER A 210 -10.38 -11.62 -16.02
CA SER A 210 -9.64 -10.48 -16.58
C SER A 210 -10.53 -9.37 -17.16
N ARG A 211 -11.71 -9.73 -17.73
CA ARG A 211 -12.68 -8.76 -18.27
C ARG A 211 -13.35 -7.89 -17.18
N ASN A 212 -13.36 -8.37 -15.95
CA ASN A 212 -13.93 -7.69 -14.80
C ASN A 212 -12.85 -7.12 -13.87
N LEU A 213 -11.57 -7.12 -14.29
CA LEU A 213 -10.44 -6.66 -13.51
C LEU A 213 -9.99 -5.27 -13.95
N SER A 214 -9.96 -4.33 -13.02
CA SER A 214 -9.49 -2.96 -13.24
C SER A 214 -8.30 -2.64 -12.33
N GLY A 215 -7.29 -1.94 -12.84
CA GLY A 215 -6.20 -1.39 -12.05
C GLY A 215 -6.40 0.10 -11.79
N ILE A 216 -6.49 0.51 -10.53
CA ILE A 216 -6.66 1.92 -10.12
C ILE A 216 -5.60 2.26 -9.11
N LEU A 217 -4.72 3.22 -9.42
CA LEU A 217 -3.67 3.67 -8.51
C LEU A 217 -4.25 4.26 -7.23
N ASN A 218 -3.63 3.95 -6.10
CA ASN A 218 -3.91 4.63 -4.85
C ASN A 218 -3.43 6.09 -4.91
N GLY A 219 -4.13 6.96 -4.19
CA GLY A 219 -3.65 8.30 -3.91
C GLY A 219 -2.84 8.39 -2.61
N ILE A 220 -2.29 9.56 -2.35
CA ILE A 220 -1.74 9.95 -1.04
C ILE A 220 -2.60 11.06 -0.42
N ASP A 221 -2.62 11.13 0.91
CA ASP A 221 -3.23 12.25 1.62
C ASP A 221 -2.33 13.50 1.47
N THR A 222 -2.76 14.41 0.62
CA THR A 222 -2.02 15.66 0.31
C THR A 222 -2.13 16.73 1.38
N GLU A 223 -2.91 16.54 2.43
CA GLU A 223 -2.88 17.39 3.62
C GLU A 223 -1.80 16.92 4.60
N VAL A 224 -1.68 15.60 4.77
CA VAL A 224 -0.63 14.99 5.61
C VAL A 224 0.74 15.09 4.93
N TRP A 225 0.82 14.69 3.65
CA TRP A 225 2.06 14.68 2.88
C TRP A 225 2.17 15.96 2.04
N ASN A 226 2.51 17.08 2.68
CA ASN A 226 2.58 18.40 2.05
C ASN A 226 3.75 19.23 2.56
N PRO A 227 4.87 19.30 1.83
CA PRO A 227 6.06 20.02 2.30
C PRO A 227 5.83 21.51 2.55
N ALA A 228 4.76 22.12 1.98
CA ALA A 228 4.43 23.52 2.23
C ALA A 228 3.76 23.76 3.60
N LYS A 229 3.13 22.72 4.18
CA LYS A 229 2.36 22.82 5.43
C LYS A 229 2.84 21.85 6.52
N ASP A 230 3.79 20.99 6.21
CA ASP A 230 4.28 19.94 7.10
C ASP A 230 5.01 20.54 8.31
N ARG A 231 4.45 20.29 9.50
CA ARG A 231 5.00 20.74 10.78
C ARG A 231 6.09 19.83 11.35
N LEU A 232 6.27 18.65 10.75
CA LEU A 232 7.26 17.65 11.20
C LEU A 232 8.63 17.87 10.57
N ILE A 233 8.74 18.68 9.49
CA ILE A 233 9.99 19.02 8.83
C ILE A 233 10.58 20.33 9.36
N LYS A 234 11.88 20.55 9.15
CA LYS A 234 12.59 21.71 9.69
C LYS A 234 12.21 23.03 9.02
N LYS A 235 12.00 22.99 7.68
CA LYS A 235 11.65 24.16 6.87
C LYS A 235 10.59 23.75 5.85
N SER A 236 9.43 24.40 5.90
CA SER A 236 8.40 24.23 4.87
C SER A 236 8.90 24.77 3.52
N TYR A 237 8.52 24.11 2.43
CA TYR A 237 8.87 24.50 1.07
C TYR A 237 7.82 24.04 0.04
N SER A 238 7.91 24.60 -1.16
CA SER A 238 7.06 24.27 -2.30
C SER A 238 7.93 24.22 -3.56
N ALA A 239 7.33 23.97 -4.71
CA ALA A 239 8.02 24.05 -6.00
C ALA A 239 8.70 25.41 -6.23
N SER A 240 8.06 26.53 -5.81
CA SER A 240 8.64 27.87 -5.93
C SER A 240 9.74 28.17 -4.90
N THR A 241 9.77 27.45 -3.77
CA THR A 241 10.72 27.66 -2.66
C THR A 241 11.53 26.40 -2.35
N LEU A 242 11.91 25.63 -3.39
CA LEU A 242 12.58 24.33 -3.27
C LEU A 242 13.91 24.39 -2.50
N ASN A 243 14.54 25.56 -2.39
CA ASN A 243 15.73 25.77 -1.56
C ASN A 243 15.51 25.42 -0.08
N GLY A 244 14.25 25.41 0.41
CA GLY A 244 13.92 24.91 1.74
C GLY A 244 14.30 23.44 1.95
N LYS A 245 14.41 22.65 0.88
CA LYS A 245 14.83 21.24 0.93
C LYS A 245 16.29 21.09 1.41
N VAL A 246 17.18 22.03 1.07
CA VAL A 246 18.58 22.05 1.54
C VAL A 246 18.64 22.18 3.06
N VAL A 247 17.75 23.00 3.65
CA VAL A 247 17.66 23.15 5.12
C VAL A 247 17.20 21.84 5.78
N ASN A 248 16.26 21.11 5.14
CA ASN A 248 15.79 19.82 5.62
C ASN A 248 16.86 18.74 5.49
N LYS A 249 17.65 18.74 4.41
CA LYS A 249 18.78 17.84 4.24
C LYS A 249 19.80 18.03 5.37
N ALA A 250 20.23 19.25 5.62
CA ALA A 250 21.17 19.57 6.72
C ALA A 250 20.59 19.18 8.10
N ALA A 251 19.27 19.34 8.30
CA ALA A 251 18.61 18.92 9.54
C ALA A 251 18.58 17.39 9.68
N LEU A 252 18.31 16.65 8.60
CA LEU A 252 18.34 15.19 8.58
C LEU A 252 19.77 14.68 8.84
N GLN A 253 20.79 15.21 8.15
CA GLN A 253 22.18 14.85 8.37
C GLN A 253 22.58 15.01 9.84
N ARG A 254 22.26 16.16 10.46
CA ARG A 254 22.54 16.37 11.90
C ARG A 254 21.81 15.38 12.80
N SER A 255 20.52 15.13 12.56
CA SER A 255 19.72 14.23 13.40
C SER A 255 20.18 12.78 13.29
N CYS A 256 20.83 12.42 12.19
CA CYS A 256 21.39 11.11 11.91
C CYS A 256 22.87 10.97 12.30
N GLY A 257 23.51 12.03 12.82
CA GLY A 257 24.96 12.01 13.14
C GLY A 257 25.87 11.94 11.92
N LEU A 258 25.35 12.30 10.74
CA LEU A 258 26.09 12.33 9.48
C LEU A 258 26.78 13.67 9.28
N GLU A 259 27.85 13.71 8.46
CA GLU A 259 28.46 14.94 8.03
C GLU A 259 27.45 15.88 7.36
N VAL A 260 27.45 17.15 7.77
CA VAL A 260 26.52 18.16 7.25
C VAL A 260 27.15 18.84 6.04
N ASP A 261 26.87 18.28 4.87
CA ASP A 261 27.37 18.81 3.60
C ASP A 261 26.22 18.74 2.55
N PRO A 262 25.85 19.88 1.93
CA PRO A 262 24.83 19.91 0.89
C PRO A 262 25.23 19.16 -0.39
N ASP A 263 26.52 18.97 -0.63
CA ASP A 263 27.07 18.39 -1.85
C ASP A 263 27.28 16.87 -1.78
N ILE A 264 27.18 16.26 -0.60
CA ILE A 264 27.15 14.79 -0.44
C ILE A 264 25.74 14.30 -0.79
N PRO A 265 25.57 13.42 -1.82
CA PRO A 265 24.27 12.85 -2.14
C PRO A 265 23.70 12.03 -0.97
N LEU A 266 22.47 12.32 -0.56
CA LEU A 266 21.79 11.67 0.55
C LEU A 266 20.66 10.77 0.03
N PHE A 267 20.78 9.47 0.27
CA PHE A 267 19.82 8.45 -0.11
C PHE A 267 18.96 8.04 1.09
N GLY A 268 17.68 7.84 0.88
CA GLY A 268 16.75 7.41 1.91
C GLY A 268 15.97 6.15 1.55
N MET A 269 15.61 5.39 2.58
CA MET A 269 14.67 4.27 2.46
C MET A 269 13.76 4.28 3.69
N VAL A 270 12.45 4.24 3.46
CA VAL A 270 11.41 4.08 4.49
C VAL A 270 10.56 2.90 4.08
N THR A 271 10.67 1.77 4.79
CA THR A 271 10.03 0.54 4.33
C THR A 271 9.80 -0.47 5.46
N ARG A 272 8.89 -1.43 5.22
CA ARG A 272 8.88 -2.65 6.01
C ARG A 272 10.12 -3.48 5.67
N LEU A 273 10.75 -4.05 6.66
CA LEU A 273 11.90 -4.92 6.46
C LEU A 273 11.39 -6.35 6.19
N ALA A 274 11.12 -6.64 4.92
CA ALA A 274 10.57 -7.90 4.44
C ALA A 274 11.14 -8.23 3.06
N GLU A 275 11.18 -9.50 2.69
CA GLU A 275 11.70 -10.01 1.41
C GLU A 275 11.10 -9.28 0.20
N GLN A 276 9.79 -9.02 0.23
CA GLN A 276 9.09 -8.25 -0.81
C GLN A 276 9.81 -6.97 -1.22
N LYS A 277 10.54 -6.34 -0.29
CA LYS A 277 11.18 -5.03 -0.51
C LYS A 277 12.54 -5.10 -1.18
N GLY A 278 13.00 -6.32 -1.51
CA GLY A 278 14.24 -6.52 -2.27
C GLY A 278 15.48 -6.00 -1.55
N LEU A 279 15.49 -6.10 -0.24
CA LEU A 279 16.54 -5.57 0.62
C LEU A 279 17.88 -6.26 0.43
N GLU A 280 17.86 -7.49 -0.05
CA GLU A 280 19.05 -8.26 -0.45
C GLU A 280 19.82 -7.55 -1.57
N ALA A 281 19.10 -7.00 -2.57
CA ALA A 281 19.73 -6.29 -3.67
C ALA A 281 20.52 -5.06 -3.17
N PHE A 282 20.02 -4.38 -2.14
CA PHE A 282 20.78 -3.30 -1.49
C PHE A 282 21.95 -3.84 -0.67
N ALA A 283 21.74 -4.91 0.13
CA ALA A 283 22.77 -5.49 0.97
C ALA A 283 24.00 -5.97 0.16
N GLU A 284 23.76 -6.55 -1.03
CA GLU A 284 24.82 -7.01 -1.94
C GLU A 284 25.69 -5.88 -2.49
N ILE A 285 25.14 -4.69 -2.71
CA ILE A 285 25.88 -3.52 -3.25
C ILE A 285 26.34 -2.55 -2.18
N ALA A 286 25.93 -2.76 -0.92
CA ALA A 286 26.09 -1.75 0.14
C ALA A 286 27.53 -1.28 0.33
N ASP A 287 28.51 -2.19 0.36
CA ASP A 287 29.90 -1.84 0.58
C ASP A 287 30.49 -1.05 -0.61
N GLU A 288 30.18 -1.44 -1.85
CA GLU A 288 30.59 -0.71 -3.05
C GLU A 288 29.91 0.67 -3.14
N PHE A 289 28.61 0.73 -2.86
CA PHE A 289 27.85 1.97 -2.86
C PHE A 289 28.36 2.96 -1.79
N LEU A 290 28.55 2.49 -0.56
CA LEU A 290 28.98 3.29 0.57
C LEU A 290 30.48 3.60 0.58
N SER A 291 31.28 2.97 -0.28
CA SER A 291 32.66 3.39 -0.53
C SER A 291 32.76 4.69 -1.33
N LYS A 292 31.68 5.09 -2.01
CA LYS A 292 31.58 6.39 -2.68
C LYS A 292 31.28 7.49 -1.66
N ASN A 293 31.49 8.74 -2.06
CA ASN A 293 31.11 9.90 -1.23
C ASN A 293 29.58 10.09 -1.27
N VAL A 294 28.87 9.27 -0.52
CA VAL A 294 27.39 9.26 -0.39
C VAL A 294 26.99 9.05 1.05
N GLN A 295 25.74 9.38 1.38
CA GLN A 295 25.13 9.08 2.67
C GLN A 295 23.84 8.30 2.48
N PHE A 296 23.52 7.42 3.43
CA PHE A 296 22.33 6.59 3.41
C PHE A 296 21.61 6.57 4.76
N VAL A 297 20.29 6.77 4.74
CA VAL A 297 19.43 6.70 5.92
C VAL A 297 18.32 5.67 5.67
N LEU A 298 18.21 4.70 6.58
CA LEU A 298 17.12 3.72 6.62
C LEU A 298 16.21 3.96 7.81
N LEU A 299 14.91 3.96 7.57
CA LEU A 299 13.88 3.79 8.60
C LEU A 299 13.03 2.59 8.26
N GLY A 300 12.99 1.57 9.13
CA GLY A 300 12.21 0.38 8.86
C GLY A 300 12.00 -0.53 10.05
N GLU A 301 10.95 -1.35 9.97
CA GLU A 301 10.59 -2.36 10.94
C GLU A 301 10.13 -3.62 10.21
N GLY A 302 10.42 -4.80 10.75
CA GLY A 302 10.02 -6.08 10.17
C GLY A 302 10.89 -7.24 10.62
N ASP A 303 11.29 -8.10 9.69
CA ASP A 303 11.96 -9.36 9.99
C ASP A 303 13.36 -9.17 10.58
N SER A 304 13.67 -9.97 11.60
CA SER A 304 14.92 -9.88 12.37
C SER A 304 16.19 -10.10 11.54
N VAL A 305 16.10 -10.87 10.46
CA VAL A 305 17.22 -11.08 9.53
C VAL A 305 17.68 -9.77 8.91
N TYR A 306 16.75 -8.92 8.50
CA TYR A 306 17.08 -7.60 7.94
C TYR A 306 17.52 -6.61 9.00
N HIS A 307 16.99 -6.69 10.23
CA HIS A 307 17.52 -5.92 11.36
C HIS A 307 19.02 -6.17 11.53
N THR A 308 19.43 -7.44 11.53
CA THR A 308 20.82 -7.85 11.65
C THR A 308 21.65 -7.38 10.46
N THR A 309 21.16 -7.56 9.25
CA THR A 309 21.84 -7.16 8.02
C THR A 309 22.15 -5.66 8.02
N PHE A 310 21.14 -4.82 8.29
CA PHE A 310 21.33 -3.36 8.26
C PHE A 310 22.15 -2.83 9.44
N LYS A 311 22.04 -3.45 10.63
CA LYS A 311 22.96 -3.13 11.73
C LYS A 311 24.43 -3.39 11.35
N ASN A 312 24.70 -4.51 10.69
CA ASN A 312 26.05 -4.85 10.24
C ASN A 312 26.56 -3.88 9.16
N ILE A 313 25.70 -3.47 8.19
CA ILE A 313 26.04 -2.43 7.20
C ILE A 313 26.38 -1.13 7.92
N GLY A 314 25.53 -0.69 8.85
CA GLY A 314 25.79 0.54 9.64
C GLY A 314 27.09 0.47 10.44
N ALA A 315 27.42 -0.68 11.03
CA ALA A 315 28.66 -0.88 11.77
C ALA A 315 29.91 -0.82 10.88
N ARG A 316 29.83 -1.29 9.63
CA ARG A 316 30.94 -1.19 8.66
C ARG A 316 31.12 0.22 8.09
N HIS A 317 30.02 0.99 7.97
CA HIS A 317 30.01 2.32 7.36
C HIS A 317 29.44 3.42 8.29
N PRO A 318 29.93 3.57 9.53
CA PRO A 318 29.30 4.43 10.55
C PRO A 318 29.32 5.93 10.21
N LYS A 319 30.21 6.37 9.31
CA LYS A 319 30.30 7.77 8.90
C LYS A 319 29.28 8.13 7.81
N ASN A 320 28.81 7.13 7.06
CA ASN A 320 28.00 7.34 5.86
C ASN A 320 26.57 6.85 6.01
N THR A 321 26.24 6.14 7.13
CA THR A 321 24.93 5.50 7.30
C THR A 321 24.29 5.85 8.62
N SER A 322 22.95 5.90 8.61
CA SER A 322 22.14 5.97 9.82
C SER A 322 20.97 4.99 9.69
N ILE A 323 20.94 3.99 10.57
CA ILE A 323 19.98 2.88 10.52
C ILE A 323 19.03 3.01 11.71
N HIS A 324 17.76 3.30 11.42
CA HIS A 324 16.68 3.43 12.39
C HIS A 324 15.76 2.24 12.29
N LEU A 325 15.79 1.35 13.29
CA LEU A 325 14.93 0.18 13.38
C LEU A 325 13.72 0.49 14.25
N GLY A 326 12.54 0.29 13.69
CA GLY A 326 11.25 0.72 14.22
C GLY A 326 10.56 1.73 13.30
N PHE A 327 9.35 2.15 13.65
CA PHE A 327 8.62 3.15 12.87
C PHE A 327 8.35 4.40 13.71
N LYS A 328 8.77 5.55 13.18
CA LYS A 328 8.48 6.87 13.76
C LYS A 328 8.05 7.83 12.64
N ALA A 329 6.80 8.25 12.68
CA ALA A 329 6.22 9.10 11.64
C ALA A 329 7.05 10.36 11.36
N LYS A 330 7.53 11.06 12.39
CA LYS A 330 8.36 12.25 12.25
C LYS A 330 9.66 11.97 11.47
N GLU A 331 10.32 10.84 11.72
CA GLU A 331 11.55 10.47 11.01
C GLU A 331 11.25 10.18 9.52
N ALA A 332 10.12 9.54 9.19
CA ALA A 332 9.71 9.34 7.80
C ALA A 332 9.56 10.68 7.06
N HIS A 333 8.87 11.66 7.65
CA HIS A 333 8.73 13.00 7.05
C HIS A 333 10.08 13.70 6.82
N LEU A 334 11.01 13.59 7.79
CA LEU A 334 12.35 14.15 7.65
C LEU A 334 13.15 13.48 6.53
N ILE A 335 13.05 12.16 6.38
CA ILE A 335 13.72 11.40 5.31
C ILE A 335 13.16 11.84 3.95
N TYR A 336 11.84 11.89 3.75
CA TYR A 336 11.24 12.34 2.50
C TYR A 336 11.61 13.80 2.18
N ALA A 337 11.69 14.66 3.19
CA ALA A 337 12.03 16.07 2.97
C ALA A 337 13.54 16.32 2.78
N GLY A 338 14.40 15.52 3.41
CA GLY A 338 15.85 15.74 3.48
C GLY A 338 16.65 14.98 2.45
N CYS A 339 16.23 13.81 2.01
CA CYS A 339 16.98 13.02 1.04
C CYS A 339 16.91 13.61 -0.38
N ASP A 340 17.95 13.39 -1.16
CA ASP A 340 17.99 13.69 -2.59
C ASP A 340 17.33 12.58 -3.40
N PHE A 341 17.58 11.32 -3.01
CA PHE A 341 17.06 10.13 -3.67
C PHE A 341 16.36 9.21 -2.69
N PHE A 342 15.37 8.47 -3.19
CA PHE A 342 14.60 7.50 -2.42
C PHE A 342 14.65 6.12 -3.08
N LEU A 343 15.11 5.10 -2.33
CA LEU A 343 15.37 3.77 -2.87
C LEU A 343 14.18 2.83 -2.64
N MET A 344 13.72 2.16 -3.71
CA MET A 344 12.68 1.13 -3.66
C MET A 344 13.01 -0.05 -4.59
N PRO A 345 13.94 -0.94 -4.21
CA PRO A 345 14.33 -2.09 -5.01
C PRO A 345 13.34 -3.28 -4.90
N SER A 346 12.07 -3.02 -4.63
CA SER A 346 11.05 -4.03 -4.33
C SER A 346 10.96 -5.14 -5.37
N LEU A 347 10.89 -6.40 -4.94
CA LEU A 347 10.70 -7.55 -5.82
C LEU A 347 9.35 -7.51 -6.52
N PHE A 348 8.34 -7.05 -5.82
CA PHE A 348 7.05 -6.67 -6.35
C PHE A 348 6.42 -5.58 -5.47
N GLU A 349 5.71 -4.64 -6.08
CA GLU A 349 5.09 -3.53 -5.38
C GLU A 349 3.71 -3.24 -6.00
N PRO A 350 2.62 -3.78 -5.44
CA PRO A 350 1.28 -3.61 -6.03
C PRO A 350 0.94 -2.17 -6.39
N CYS A 351 1.16 -1.24 -5.47
CA CYS A 351 1.04 0.19 -5.72
C CYS A 351 2.31 0.94 -5.29
N GLY A 352 2.70 0.79 -4.03
CA GLY A 352 3.68 1.64 -3.39
C GLY A 352 3.12 3.03 -3.05
N LEU A 353 3.46 3.53 -1.87
CA LEU A 353 3.16 4.90 -1.46
C LEU A 353 4.44 5.72 -1.30
N GLY A 354 5.55 5.05 -1.00
CA GLY A 354 6.84 5.69 -0.76
C GLY A 354 7.34 6.55 -1.92
N GLN A 355 7.20 6.07 -3.16
CA GLN A 355 7.58 6.83 -4.35
C GLN A 355 6.65 8.04 -4.57
N LEU A 356 5.34 7.90 -4.31
CA LEU A 356 4.39 9.01 -4.45
C LEU A 356 4.69 10.12 -3.44
N ILE A 357 4.96 9.72 -2.19
CA ILE A 357 5.35 10.66 -1.13
C ILE A 357 6.70 11.30 -1.45
N SER A 358 7.69 10.52 -1.90
CA SER A 358 9.01 11.06 -2.25
C SER A 358 8.93 12.10 -3.38
N LEU A 359 8.16 11.82 -4.44
CA LEU A 359 7.87 12.79 -5.51
C LEU A 359 7.23 14.06 -4.96
N ARG A 360 6.24 13.92 -4.07
CA ARG A 360 5.55 15.04 -3.42
C ARG A 360 6.48 15.92 -2.59
N TYR A 361 7.60 15.37 -2.10
CA TYR A 361 8.64 16.10 -1.37
C TYR A 361 9.84 16.48 -2.26
N GLY A 362 9.77 16.28 -3.57
CA GLY A 362 10.87 16.54 -4.50
C GLY A 362 12.11 15.68 -4.22
N THR A 363 11.92 14.49 -3.66
CA THR A 363 12.95 13.48 -3.49
C THR A 363 12.82 12.49 -4.62
N VAL A 364 13.89 12.30 -5.40
CA VAL A 364 13.84 11.56 -6.67
C VAL A 364 13.87 10.05 -6.42
N PRO A 365 12.84 9.27 -6.85
CA PRO A 365 12.81 7.84 -6.63
C PRO A 365 13.78 7.09 -7.56
N ILE A 366 14.36 5.99 -7.03
CA ILE A 366 15.09 4.98 -7.79
C ILE A 366 14.38 3.66 -7.49
N VAL A 367 13.70 3.10 -8.48
CA VAL A 367 12.74 2.02 -8.25
C VAL A 367 12.94 0.84 -9.21
N ARG A 368 12.54 -0.37 -8.79
CA ARG A 368 12.36 -1.47 -9.73
C ARG A 368 11.08 -1.25 -10.54
N LYS A 369 11.12 -1.57 -11.85
CA LYS A 369 9.98 -1.43 -12.79
C LYS A 369 8.99 -2.59 -12.57
N THR A 370 8.10 -2.45 -11.57
CA THR A 370 7.07 -3.42 -11.19
C THR A 370 5.85 -2.72 -10.61
N GLY A 371 4.66 -3.25 -10.84
CA GLY A 371 3.39 -2.77 -10.30
C GLY A 371 3.22 -1.27 -10.36
N GLY A 372 2.78 -0.67 -9.25
CA GLY A 372 2.56 0.78 -9.19
C GLY A 372 3.84 1.62 -9.32
N LEU A 373 5.02 1.06 -9.09
CA LEU A 373 6.28 1.76 -9.35
C LEU A 373 6.46 2.01 -10.85
N ALA A 374 6.12 1.01 -11.69
CA ALA A 374 6.18 1.13 -13.14
C ALA A 374 5.12 2.09 -13.71
N ASP A 375 3.98 2.24 -13.01
CA ASP A 375 2.91 3.15 -13.44
C ASP A 375 3.16 4.62 -13.04
N THR A 376 4.02 4.87 -12.06
CA THR A 376 4.18 6.20 -11.43
C THR A 376 5.54 6.83 -11.65
N ILE A 377 6.56 6.02 -11.92
CA ILE A 377 7.92 6.51 -12.17
C ILE A 377 8.26 6.41 -13.64
N VAL A 378 8.46 7.55 -14.26
CA VAL A 378 8.95 7.71 -15.62
C VAL A 378 10.46 7.89 -15.56
N ASP A 379 11.19 6.96 -16.17
CA ASP A 379 12.65 7.03 -16.19
C ASP A 379 13.12 8.24 -17.01
N CYS A 380 14.05 9.00 -16.47
CA CYS A 380 14.51 10.24 -17.10
C CYS A 380 15.35 10.02 -18.38
N GLU A 381 15.85 8.80 -18.62
CA GLU A 381 16.52 8.47 -19.86
C GLU A 381 15.51 8.03 -20.93
N ASP A 382 14.43 7.30 -20.53
CA ASP A 382 13.36 6.88 -21.44
C ASP A 382 12.53 8.10 -21.91
N ASP A 383 12.23 9.04 -21.01
CA ASP A 383 11.54 10.30 -21.32
C ASP A 383 12.20 11.50 -20.63
N PRO A 384 13.20 12.13 -21.25
CA PRO A 384 13.88 13.26 -20.68
C PRO A 384 13.00 14.50 -20.40
N LYS A 385 11.80 14.58 -21.03
CA LYS A 385 10.87 15.69 -20.83
C LYS A 385 10.05 15.52 -19.57
N ASN A 386 9.49 14.34 -19.36
CA ASN A 386 8.53 14.04 -18.29
C ASN A 386 9.13 13.15 -17.20
N GLY A 387 10.41 12.79 -17.30
CA GLY A 387 11.10 11.96 -16.32
C GLY A 387 10.99 12.54 -14.91
N ASN A 388 10.71 11.67 -13.93
CA ASN A 388 10.54 12.04 -12.53
C ASN A 388 11.35 11.14 -11.58
N GLY A 389 12.13 10.18 -12.13
CA GLY A 389 12.94 9.26 -11.36
C GLY A 389 13.81 8.36 -12.22
N PHE A 390 14.31 7.30 -11.61
CA PHE A 390 15.09 6.26 -12.26
C PHE A 390 14.42 4.92 -12.05
N SER A 391 14.40 4.10 -13.06
CA SER A 391 13.88 2.74 -12.99
C SER A 391 14.90 1.72 -13.47
N PHE A 392 14.79 0.50 -12.98
CA PHE A 392 15.58 -0.64 -13.46
C PHE A 392 14.70 -1.87 -13.58
N SER A 393 15.09 -2.77 -14.50
CA SER A 393 14.40 -4.06 -14.72
C SER A 393 15.28 -5.22 -14.25
N GLY A 394 14.64 -6.36 -13.96
CA GLY A 394 15.34 -7.55 -13.45
C GLY A 394 15.45 -7.56 -11.91
N ARG A 395 15.95 -8.70 -11.39
CA ARG A 395 16.11 -8.95 -9.96
C ARG A 395 17.55 -8.77 -9.46
N PHE A 396 18.45 -8.33 -10.32
CA PHE A 396 19.88 -8.32 -10.04
C PHE A 396 20.31 -7.00 -9.39
N SER A 397 21.07 -7.10 -8.33
CA SER A 397 21.73 -6.01 -7.63
C SER A 397 22.53 -5.08 -8.57
N LYS A 398 23.14 -5.63 -9.62
CA LYS A 398 23.86 -4.86 -10.64
C LYS A 398 22.97 -3.87 -11.40
N ALA A 399 21.74 -4.25 -11.77
CA ALA A 399 20.81 -3.33 -12.45
C ALA A 399 20.37 -2.21 -11.53
N PHE A 400 20.14 -2.51 -10.25
CA PHE A 400 19.85 -1.52 -9.22
C PHE A 400 21.02 -0.55 -9.01
N TYR A 401 22.24 -1.09 -8.89
CA TYR A 401 23.44 -0.30 -8.74
C TYR A 401 23.68 0.64 -9.92
N HIS A 402 23.49 0.15 -11.15
CA HIS A 402 23.58 0.98 -12.35
C HIS A 402 22.55 2.13 -12.34
N ALA A 403 21.32 1.90 -11.85
CA ALA A 403 20.34 2.99 -11.70
C ALA A 403 20.81 4.04 -10.65
N ILE A 404 21.46 3.60 -9.57
CA ILE A 404 22.10 4.51 -8.60
C ILE A 404 23.23 5.31 -9.25
N GLU A 405 24.06 4.70 -10.09
CA GLU A 405 25.17 5.41 -10.79
C GLU A 405 24.64 6.47 -11.75
N ARG A 406 23.52 6.18 -12.47
CA ARG A 406 22.84 7.18 -13.30
C ARG A 406 22.33 8.36 -12.45
N ALA A 407 21.76 8.07 -11.29
CA ALA A 407 21.28 9.08 -10.35
C ALA A 407 22.44 9.95 -9.82
N LEU A 408 23.58 9.34 -9.47
CA LEU A 408 24.80 10.06 -9.07
C LEU A 408 25.37 10.94 -10.17
N LYS A 409 25.28 10.50 -11.44
CA LYS A 409 25.67 11.33 -12.60
C LYS A 409 24.79 12.57 -12.72
N VAL A 410 23.45 12.37 -12.60
CA VAL A 410 22.50 13.49 -12.62
C VAL A 410 22.68 14.42 -11.41
N TYR A 411 23.03 13.89 -10.23
CA TYR A 411 23.27 14.70 -9.03
C TYR A 411 24.37 15.76 -9.24
N LYS A 412 25.40 15.46 -10.03
CA LYS A 412 26.47 16.40 -10.39
C LYS A 412 25.95 17.56 -11.25
N ASN A 413 24.87 17.37 -11.99
CA ASN A 413 24.19 18.41 -12.76
C ASN A 413 22.96 18.92 -12.00
N LYS A 414 23.15 19.94 -11.18
CA LYS A 414 22.08 20.48 -10.32
C LYS A 414 20.84 20.98 -11.11
N LYS A 415 21.02 21.38 -12.39
CA LYS A 415 19.90 21.79 -13.26
C LYS A 415 19.03 20.59 -13.64
N GLU A 416 19.62 19.47 -14.00
CA GLU A 416 18.90 18.23 -14.32
C GLU A 416 18.22 17.65 -13.08
N LEU A 417 18.93 17.58 -11.94
CA LEU A 417 18.34 17.15 -10.68
C LEU A 417 17.10 18.00 -10.33
N ARG A 418 17.23 19.33 -10.42
CA ARG A 418 16.11 20.23 -10.15
C ARG A 418 14.94 20.00 -11.10
N LYS A 419 15.19 19.68 -12.37
CA LYS A 419 14.13 19.34 -13.33
C LYS A 419 13.34 18.12 -12.87
N LEU A 420 14.01 17.03 -12.48
CA LEU A 420 13.37 15.81 -11.96
C LEU A 420 12.53 16.10 -10.71
N GLN A 421 13.09 16.86 -9.77
CA GLN A 421 12.40 17.29 -8.55
C GLN A 421 11.12 18.08 -8.87
N MET A 422 11.19 19.01 -9.82
CA MET A 422 10.05 19.83 -10.24
C MET A 422 8.97 19.00 -10.94
N THR A 423 9.36 18.05 -11.80
CA THR A 423 8.42 17.11 -12.44
C THR A 423 7.70 16.27 -11.38
N GLY A 424 8.44 15.75 -10.40
CA GLY A 424 7.85 15.00 -9.29
C GLY A 424 6.86 15.82 -8.45
N LEU A 425 7.24 17.05 -8.08
CA LEU A 425 6.39 17.96 -7.31
C LEU A 425 5.11 18.39 -8.04
N ALA A 426 5.14 18.44 -9.38
CA ALA A 426 4.01 18.80 -10.21
C ALA A 426 3.02 17.64 -10.45
N ALA A 427 3.43 16.38 -10.19
CA ALA A 427 2.59 15.21 -10.37
C ALA A 427 1.44 15.18 -9.34
N ASP A 428 0.23 14.94 -9.80
CA ASP A 428 -0.96 14.82 -8.94
C ASP A 428 -1.26 13.35 -8.66
N PHE A 429 -0.87 12.90 -7.49
CA PHE A 429 -1.23 11.60 -6.93
C PHE A 429 -2.21 11.75 -5.75
N SER A 430 -3.09 12.75 -5.78
CA SER A 430 -4.13 12.91 -4.76
C SER A 430 -5.23 11.84 -4.87
N TRP A 431 -5.90 11.58 -3.77
CA TRP A 431 -7.08 10.71 -3.76
C TRP A 431 -8.23 11.19 -4.63
N LYS A 432 -8.27 12.47 -5.01
CA LYS A 432 -9.31 13.01 -5.91
C LYS A 432 -9.33 12.26 -7.24
N HIS A 433 -8.16 12.11 -7.87
CA HIS A 433 -8.04 11.42 -9.16
C HIS A 433 -8.44 9.94 -9.07
N SER A 434 -7.95 9.23 -8.03
CA SER A 434 -8.31 7.83 -7.81
C SER A 434 -9.81 7.66 -7.51
N ALA A 435 -10.40 8.54 -6.71
CA ALA A 435 -11.82 8.49 -6.38
C ALA A 435 -12.73 8.72 -7.60
N GLU A 436 -12.33 9.58 -8.55
CA GLU A 436 -13.05 9.76 -9.81
C GLU A 436 -13.06 8.47 -10.65
N GLN A 437 -11.93 7.74 -10.70
CA GLN A 437 -11.86 6.44 -11.36
C GLN A 437 -12.73 5.38 -10.65
N TYR A 438 -12.70 5.32 -9.31
CA TYR A 438 -13.60 4.43 -8.55
C TYR A 438 -15.07 4.78 -8.76
N LYS A 439 -15.44 6.08 -8.79
CA LYS A 439 -16.80 6.51 -9.09
C LYS A 439 -17.28 6.04 -10.47
N LYS A 440 -16.39 6.08 -11.47
CA LYS A 440 -16.68 5.55 -12.81
C LYS A 440 -16.88 4.04 -12.75
N LEU A 441 -15.95 3.30 -12.12
CA LEU A 441 -16.05 1.85 -11.97
C LEU A 441 -17.33 1.43 -11.23
N TYR A 442 -17.75 2.14 -10.17
CA TYR A 442 -18.99 1.84 -9.44
C TYR A 442 -20.22 1.96 -10.34
N ARG A 443 -20.27 2.98 -11.22
CA ARG A 443 -21.34 3.12 -12.19
C ARG A 443 -21.37 1.96 -13.19
N GLU A 444 -20.22 1.57 -13.72
CA GLU A 444 -20.09 0.44 -14.64
C GLU A 444 -20.58 -0.86 -14.00
N VAL A 445 -20.20 -1.12 -12.75
CA VAL A 445 -20.61 -2.32 -11.98
C VAL A 445 -22.13 -2.32 -11.73
N ASN A 446 -22.74 -1.18 -11.45
CA ASN A 446 -24.18 -1.09 -11.17
C ASN A 446 -25.04 -1.22 -12.44
N HIS A 447 -24.48 -1.01 -13.62
CA HIS A 447 -25.18 -1.14 -14.91
C HIS A 447 -24.91 -2.48 -15.61
N SER A 448 -24.00 -3.32 -15.11
CA SER A 448 -23.72 -4.68 -15.58
C SER A 448 -24.59 -5.73 -14.86
#